data_cf4183f3b87666710cb529fead327417
#
_entry.id   cf4183f3b87666710cb529fead327417
#
_cell.length_a   1.000
_cell.length_b   1.000
_cell.length_c   1.000
_cell.angle_alpha   90.00
_cell.angle_beta   90.00
_cell.angle_gamma   90.00
#
_symmetry.space_group_name_H-M   'P 1'
#
loop_
_entity.id
_entity.type
_entity.pdbx_description
1 polymer ?
#
loop_
_entity_poly.entity_id
_entity_poly.type
_entity_poly.pdbx_seq_one_letter_code
_entity_poly.pdbx_strand_id
1 'polypeptide(L)'
;MSNFLNSKENTLIVENFSGIELNNLADLELSLSKADLITTSVGPNHLLSVINSMVNVEFEKSPVFVAFENKYRASSTAYKEANVEIDKLEIIDAVVDKIVPPQSTESLDVTVEEFGSIVLEDQPIKPFKSSEVVSYGDYEKEFIKKLWILNGLHLQLAYYGLANNKKFMHELFDDSKNIEFSKNAINSLGEAYLLFDRATKDVDDYKETILKRFSAPEVKDELIRVARNPLIKFNKSERFQAPLDLLLKNSSNIETFQSVFQILLNEDLDDID
;
A
#
# COMPACT_ATOMS: atom_id res chain seq x y z
N MET A 1 -9.35 -15.88 16.17
CA MET A 1 -8.72 -17.04 15.56
C MET A 1 -7.74 -16.52 14.52
N SER A 2 -6.46 -16.47 14.93
CA SER A 2 -5.39 -15.99 14.07
C SER A 2 -4.70 -17.20 13.46
N ASN A 3 -5.14 -17.61 12.28
CA ASN A 3 -4.38 -18.54 11.48
C ASN A 3 -3.87 -17.76 10.29
N PHE A 4 -2.73 -17.11 10.46
CA PHE A 4 -1.96 -16.54 9.36
C PHE A 4 -0.97 -17.57 8.85
N LEU A 5 -0.99 -17.74 7.61
CA LEU A 5 -0.55 -18.81 6.75
C LEU A 5 0.96 -18.77 6.55
N ASN A 6 1.61 -19.87 6.85
CA ASN A 6 2.98 -20.16 6.43
C ASN A 6 3.04 -20.42 4.92
N SER A 7 4.00 -19.84 4.25
CA SER A 7 4.14 -19.71 2.79
C SER A 7 4.24 -21.00 1.98
N LYS A 8 4.07 -22.16 2.54
CA LYS A 8 4.17 -23.42 1.79
C LYS A 8 3.02 -24.43 1.92
N GLU A 9 2.14 -24.31 2.91
CA GLU A 9 1.12 -25.35 3.12
C GLU A 9 -0.21 -24.85 3.74
N ASN A 10 -0.43 -23.60 3.96
CA ASN A 10 -1.64 -23.14 4.62
C ASN A 10 -2.60 -22.48 3.62
N THR A 11 -3.54 -23.24 3.14
CA THR A 11 -4.68 -22.74 2.38
C THR A 11 -5.79 -22.37 3.36
N LEU A 12 -6.21 -21.12 3.39
CA LEU A 12 -7.43 -20.69 4.05
C LEU A 12 -8.60 -20.85 3.09
N ILE A 13 -9.53 -21.70 3.43
CA ILE A 13 -10.78 -21.83 2.66
C ILE A 13 -11.77 -20.80 3.22
N VAL A 14 -12.20 -19.88 2.38
CA VAL A 14 -13.26 -18.91 2.70
C VAL A 14 -14.57 -19.45 2.14
N GLU A 15 -15.52 -19.68 3.01
CA GLU A 15 -16.87 -20.15 2.69
C GLU A 15 -17.91 -19.10 3.11
N ASN A 16 -19.16 -19.32 2.74
CA ASN A 16 -20.29 -18.45 3.09
C ASN A 16 -20.18 -17.01 2.49
N PHE A 17 -19.78 -16.93 1.23
CA PHE A 17 -19.89 -15.69 0.44
C PHE A 17 -20.82 -15.93 -0.75
N SER A 18 -21.38 -14.83 -1.28
CA SER A 18 -22.18 -14.82 -2.50
C SER A 18 -21.68 -13.73 -3.44
N GLY A 19 -21.84 -13.95 -4.74
CA GLY A 19 -21.55 -12.96 -5.77
C GLY A 19 -22.83 -12.31 -6.29
N ILE A 20 -22.76 -11.02 -6.57
CA ILE A 20 -23.82 -10.26 -7.23
C ILE A 20 -23.21 -9.63 -8.48
N GLU A 21 -23.85 -9.80 -9.62
CA GLU A 21 -23.44 -9.10 -10.83
C GLU A 21 -23.71 -7.60 -10.70
N LEU A 22 -22.74 -6.76 -11.06
CA LEU A 22 -22.84 -5.30 -10.91
C LEU A 22 -23.98 -4.67 -11.76
N ASN A 23 -24.47 -5.36 -12.78
CA ASN A 23 -25.61 -4.95 -13.58
C ASN A 23 -26.96 -5.34 -12.93
N ASN A 24 -26.97 -6.19 -11.92
CA ASN A 24 -28.15 -6.50 -11.13
C ASN A 24 -28.35 -5.46 -10.02
N LEU A 25 -28.84 -4.30 -10.40
CA LEU A 25 -28.95 -3.15 -9.51
C LEU A 25 -29.89 -3.39 -8.32
N ALA A 26 -30.95 -4.18 -8.48
CA ALA A 26 -31.89 -4.47 -7.40
C ALA A 26 -31.27 -5.29 -6.28
N ASP A 27 -30.54 -6.36 -6.62
CA ASP A 27 -29.86 -7.19 -5.62
C ASP A 27 -28.67 -6.44 -4.98
N LEU A 28 -27.99 -5.60 -5.77
CA LEU A 28 -26.90 -4.76 -5.27
C LEU A 28 -27.43 -3.75 -4.23
N GLU A 29 -28.51 -3.02 -4.57
CA GLU A 29 -29.15 -2.06 -3.67
C GLU A 29 -29.65 -2.74 -2.39
N LEU A 30 -30.33 -3.89 -2.52
CA LEU A 30 -30.79 -4.68 -1.37
C LEU A 30 -29.64 -5.13 -0.46
N SER A 31 -28.51 -5.50 -1.03
CA SER A 31 -27.33 -5.92 -0.25
C SER A 31 -26.66 -4.74 0.44
N LEU A 32 -26.54 -3.62 -0.27
CA LEU A 32 -25.97 -2.38 0.29
C LEU A 32 -26.85 -1.83 1.42
N SER A 33 -28.19 -1.83 1.26
CA SER A 33 -29.11 -1.29 2.27
C SER A 33 -28.99 -1.96 3.64
N LYS A 34 -28.58 -3.23 3.67
CA LYS A 34 -28.43 -4.04 4.90
C LYS A 34 -26.99 -4.14 5.41
N ALA A 35 -26.03 -3.56 4.68
CA ALA A 35 -24.63 -3.68 5.03
C ALA A 35 -24.31 -3.01 6.37
N ASP A 36 -23.47 -3.63 7.18
CA ASP A 36 -22.82 -3.01 8.33
C ASP A 36 -21.46 -2.41 7.92
N LEU A 37 -20.82 -2.98 6.89
CA LEU A 37 -19.51 -2.61 6.40
C LEU A 37 -19.46 -2.77 4.88
N ILE A 38 -18.95 -1.75 4.21
CA ILE A 38 -18.71 -1.73 2.76
C ILE A 38 -17.23 -1.51 2.53
N THR A 39 -16.58 -2.43 1.84
CA THR A 39 -15.15 -2.32 1.52
C THR A 39 -14.91 -2.43 0.03
N THR A 40 -13.81 -1.82 -0.45
CA THR A 40 -13.40 -1.90 -1.85
C THR A 40 -11.96 -2.38 -1.99
N SER A 41 -11.72 -3.05 -3.10
CA SER A 41 -10.39 -3.44 -3.60
C SER A 41 -10.45 -3.51 -5.13
N VAL A 42 -10.99 -2.45 -5.75
CA VAL A 42 -11.31 -2.37 -7.19
C VAL A 42 -10.32 -1.53 -7.99
N GLY A 43 -9.35 -0.96 -7.30
CA GLY A 43 -8.43 0.04 -7.83
C GLY A 43 -8.94 1.47 -7.61
N PRO A 44 -8.04 2.41 -7.30
CA PRO A 44 -8.42 3.77 -6.88
C PRO A 44 -9.18 4.57 -7.94
N ASN A 45 -9.03 4.23 -9.23
CA ASN A 45 -9.72 4.91 -10.33
C ASN A 45 -11.22 4.58 -10.40
N HIS A 46 -11.67 3.51 -9.75
CA HIS A 46 -13.07 3.07 -9.75
C HIS A 46 -13.86 3.53 -8.52
N LEU A 47 -13.21 4.12 -7.53
CA LEU A 47 -13.86 4.51 -6.27
C LEU A 47 -15.02 5.50 -6.46
N LEU A 48 -14.87 6.46 -7.36
CA LEU A 48 -15.94 7.41 -7.67
C LEU A 48 -17.19 6.71 -8.18
N SER A 49 -17.05 5.69 -9.03
CA SER A 49 -18.17 4.88 -9.52
C SER A 49 -18.84 4.09 -8.39
N VAL A 50 -18.04 3.56 -7.46
CA VAL A 50 -18.57 2.85 -6.28
C VAL A 50 -19.37 3.80 -5.38
N ILE A 51 -18.85 4.99 -5.07
CA ILE A 51 -19.58 5.99 -4.28
C ILE A 51 -20.91 6.37 -4.97
N ASN A 52 -20.87 6.62 -6.28
CA ASN A 52 -22.06 6.98 -7.04
C ASN A 52 -23.13 5.88 -7.05
N SER A 53 -22.75 4.60 -6.98
CA SER A 53 -23.71 3.50 -6.90
C SER A 53 -24.47 3.44 -5.56
N MET A 54 -24.00 4.14 -4.55
CA MET A 54 -24.61 4.18 -3.22
C MET A 54 -25.53 5.40 -2.98
N VAL A 55 -25.56 6.37 -3.91
CA VAL A 55 -26.25 7.66 -3.70
C VAL A 55 -27.75 7.50 -3.44
N ASN A 56 -28.40 6.54 -4.08
CA ASN A 56 -29.85 6.32 -3.94
C ASN A 56 -30.21 5.16 -2.99
N VAL A 57 -29.21 4.59 -2.30
CA VAL A 57 -29.44 3.48 -1.38
C VAL A 57 -30.02 3.99 -0.07
N GLU A 58 -31.19 3.49 0.32
CA GLU A 58 -31.76 3.72 1.64
C GLU A 58 -31.17 2.73 2.64
N PHE A 59 -30.16 3.15 3.40
CA PHE A 59 -29.51 2.30 4.40
C PHE A 59 -30.40 2.05 5.61
N GLU A 60 -30.63 0.77 5.95
CA GLU A 60 -31.33 0.36 7.17
C GLU A 60 -30.55 0.71 8.45
N LYS A 61 -29.21 0.74 8.35
CA LYS A 61 -28.24 1.02 9.41
C LYS A 61 -27.30 2.15 8.99
N SER A 62 -26.29 2.45 9.78
CA SER A 62 -25.18 3.34 9.42
C SER A 62 -23.96 2.50 9.05
N PRO A 63 -23.83 2.09 7.77
CA PRO A 63 -22.67 1.30 7.36
C PRO A 63 -21.40 2.14 7.37
N VAL A 64 -20.27 1.47 7.61
CA VAL A 64 -18.95 2.07 7.46
C VAL A 64 -18.39 1.73 6.09
N PHE A 65 -17.92 2.74 5.35
CA PHE A 65 -17.21 2.57 4.10
C PHE A 65 -15.71 2.70 4.31
N VAL A 66 -14.95 1.70 3.85
CA VAL A 66 -13.48 1.68 3.91
C VAL A 66 -12.93 1.21 2.56
N ALA A 67 -12.19 2.08 1.88
CA ALA A 67 -11.48 1.69 0.66
C ALA A 67 -10.09 1.11 1.01
N PHE A 68 -9.89 -0.18 0.72
CA PHE A 68 -8.59 -0.83 0.83
C PHE A 68 -7.79 -0.67 -0.46
N GLU A 69 -7.38 0.58 -0.70
CA GLU A 69 -6.71 0.97 -1.94
C GLU A 69 -5.35 1.63 -1.65
N ASN A 70 -4.44 1.49 -2.60
CA ASN A 70 -3.12 2.13 -2.49
C ASN A 70 -3.18 3.60 -2.99
N LYS A 71 -3.99 4.42 -2.31
CA LYS A 71 -4.17 5.85 -2.59
C LYS A 71 -4.28 6.61 -1.26
N TYR A 72 -3.71 7.81 -1.21
CA TYR A 72 -3.85 8.69 -0.06
C TYR A 72 -5.32 9.03 0.18
N ARG A 73 -5.79 8.82 1.42
CA ARG A 73 -7.16 9.07 1.87
C ARG A 73 -8.20 8.57 0.87
N ALA A 74 -8.07 7.32 0.47
CA ALA A 74 -8.83 6.74 -0.63
C ALA A 74 -10.34 6.86 -0.43
N SER A 75 -10.84 6.57 0.78
CA SER A 75 -12.28 6.62 1.09
C SER A 75 -12.80 8.05 1.10
N SER A 76 -12.19 8.91 1.92
CA SER A 76 -12.65 10.29 2.12
C SER A 76 -12.45 11.15 0.87
N THR A 77 -11.35 10.93 0.11
CA THR A 77 -11.12 11.64 -1.14
C THR A 77 -12.17 11.28 -2.19
N ALA A 78 -12.47 9.98 -2.37
CA ALA A 78 -13.48 9.54 -3.32
C ALA A 78 -14.88 10.07 -2.96
N TYR A 79 -15.23 10.06 -1.68
CA TYR A 79 -16.50 10.61 -1.21
C TYR A 79 -16.61 12.11 -1.48
N LYS A 80 -15.54 12.87 -1.20
CA LYS A 80 -15.47 14.30 -1.47
C LYS A 80 -15.52 14.62 -2.97
N GLU A 81 -14.81 13.85 -3.80
CA GLU A 81 -14.81 14.01 -5.27
C GLU A 81 -16.18 13.72 -5.88
N ALA A 82 -16.95 12.78 -5.32
CA ALA A 82 -18.30 12.48 -5.75
C ALA A 82 -19.25 13.68 -5.53
N ASN A 83 -18.94 14.56 -4.59
CA ASN A 83 -19.74 15.74 -4.27
C ASN A 83 -21.23 15.42 -4.03
N VAL A 84 -21.46 14.35 -3.29
CA VAL A 84 -22.80 13.83 -2.94
C VAL A 84 -22.95 13.75 -1.43
N GLU A 85 -24.19 13.77 -0.96
CA GLU A 85 -24.53 13.47 0.42
C GLU A 85 -25.25 12.13 0.46
N ILE A 86 -24.71 11.19 1.24
CA ILE A 86 -25.29 9.85 1.42
C ILE A 86 -25.65 9.71 2.90
N ASP A 87 -26.95 9.63 3.18
CA ASP A 87 -27.44 9.54 4.56
C ASP A 87 -26.88 8.29 5.26
N LYS A 88 -26.52 8.43 6.53
CA LYS A 88 -26.00 7.38 7.42
C LYS A 88 -24.65 6.76 7.03
N LEU A 89 -24.03 7.12 5.90
CA LEU A 89 -22.75 6.51 5.51
C LEU A 89 -21.58 7.12 6.31
N GLU A 90 -20.90 6.27 7.04
CA GLU A 90 -19.69 6.64 7.78
C GLU A 90 -18.44 6.33 6.95
N ILE A 91 -17.49 7.26 6.86
CA ILE A 91 -16.30 7.14 6.03
C ILE A 91 -15.06 7.01 6.91
N ILE A 92 -14.26 5.96 6.70
CA ILE A 92 -12.98 5.74 7.38
C ILE A 92 -11.89 5.52 6.33
N ASP A 93 -10.76 6.20 6.47
CA ASP A 93 -9.57 5.96 5.68
C ASP A 93 -8.72 4.84 6.28
N ALA A 94 -8.02 4.09 5.41
CA ALA A 94 -7.15 3.01 5.81
C ALA A 94 -5.80 3.06 5.08
N VAL A 95 -4.74 2.72 5.80
CA VAL A 95 -3.42 2.42 5.23
C VAL A 95 -3.31 0.90 5.12
N VAL A 96 -3.16 0.38 3.91
CA VAL A 96 -3.01 -1.05 3.66
C VAL A 96 -1.58 -1.33 3.24
N ASP A 97 -0.91 -2.19 3.98
CA ASP A 97 0.43 -2.68 3.69
C ASP A 97 0.37 -4.19 3.48
N LYS A 98 0.21 -4.60 2.22
CA LYS A 98 0.23 -5.99 1.77
C LYS A 98 0.62 -6.05 0.30
N ILE A 99 1.58 -6.92 -0.01
CA ILE A 99 1.93 -7.22 -1.38
C ILE A 99 1.02 -8.35 -1.88
N VAL A 100 0.30 -8.08 -2.94
CA VAL A 100 -0.54 -9.06 -3.64
C VAL A 100 0.02 -9.21 -5.04
N PRO A 101 0.67 -10.36 -5.36
CA PRO A 101 1.17 -10.63 -6.69
C PRO A 101 0.04 -10.64 -7.74
N PRO A 102 0.34 -10.56 -9.04
CA PRO A 102 -0.66 -10.79 -10.08
C PRO A 102 -1.36 -12.13 -9.88
N GLN A 103 -2.69 -12.14 -9.94
CA GLN A 103 -3.52 -13.32 -9.71
C GLN A 103 -3.98 -13.91 -11.05
N SER A 104 -4.32 -15.21 -11.05
CA SER A 104 -5.01 -15.85 -12.18
C SER A 104 -6.43 -15.28 -12.30
N THR A 105 -6.88 -15.11 -13.54
CA THR A 105 -8.28 -14.75 -13.84
C THR A 105 -9.19 -15.96 -13.98
N GLU A 106 -8.62 -17.17 -13.90
CA GLU A 106 -9.36 -18.44 -14.11
C GLU A 106 -9.83 -19.07 -12.80
N SER A 107 -9.39 -18.53 -11.65
CA SER A 107 -9.73 -19.05 -10.32
C SER A 107 -10.03 -17.90 -9.36
N LEU A 108 -10.84 -18.19 -8.33
CA LEU A 108 -11.04 -17.30 -7.19
C LEU A 108 -9.95 -17.45 -6.11
N ASP A 109 -8.99 -18.34 -6.32
CA ASP A 109 -7.88 -18.52 -5.40
C ASP A 109 -6.96 -17.31 -5.43
N VAL A 110 -6.63 -16.77 -4.27
CA VAL A 110 -5.77 -15.59 -4.13
C VAL A 110 -4.50 -15.97 -3.38
N THR A 111 -3.36 -15.79 -4.04
CA THR A 111 -2.05 -15.92 -3.41
C THR A 111 -1.61 -14.57 -2.86
N VAL A 112 -1.23 -14.53 -1.59
CA VAL A 112 -0.77 -13.31 -0.92
C VAL A 112 0.47 -13.60 -0.09
N GLU A 113 1.28 -12.58 0.18
CA GLU A 113 2.37 -12.71 1.16
C GLU A 113 1.84 -13.00 2.58
N GLU A 114 2.67 -13.57 3.44
CA GLU A 114 2.32 -13.83 4.84
C GLU A 114 2.05 -12.53 5.62
N PHE A 115 2.90 -11.53 5.43
CA PHE A 115 2.75 -10.24 6.08
C PHE A 115 1.51 -9.49 5.59
N GLY A 116 0.86 -8.77 6.50
CA GLY A 116 -0.22 -7.84 6.17
C GLY A 116 -0.52 -6.93 7.34
N SER A 117 -0.66 -5.64 7.06
CA SER A 117 -1.07 -4.64 8.04
C SER A 117 -2.14 -3.73 7.43
N ILE A 118 -3.20 -3.52 8.19
CA ILE A 118 -4.26 -2.56 7.89
C ILE A 118 -4.37 -1.63 9.10
N VAL A 119 -4.02 -0.38 8.90
CA VAL A 119 -4.19 0.66 9.92
C VAL A 119 -5.35 1.55 9.51
N LEU A 120 -6.43 1.51 10.27
CA LEU A 120 -7.59 2.38 10.10
C LEU A 120 -7.36 3.69 10.86
N GLU A 121 -7.82 4.79 10.30
CA GLU A 121 -7.84 6.06 10.99
C GLU A 121 -8.59 5.93 12.32
N ASP A 122 -7.98 6.43 13.40
CA ASP A 122 -8.55 6.32 14.73
C ASP A 122 -9.73 7.28 14.90
N GLN A 123 -10.93 6.73 14.81
CA GLN A 123 -12.20 7.43 14.95
C GLN A 123 -13.07 6.72 16.01
N PRO A 124 -14.15 7.36 16.51
CA PRO A 124 -15.06 6.75 17.49
C PRO A 124 -15.65 5.42 17.04
N ILE A 125 -15.94 5.30 15.73
CA ILE A 125 -16.49 4.08 15.13
C ILE A 125 -15.35 3.10 14.80
N LYS A 126 -15.47 1.87 15.30
CA LYS A 126 -14.47 0.81 15.11
C LYS A 126 -15.12 -0.37 14.40
N PRO A 127 -15.13 -0.41 13.05
CA PRO A 127 -15.81 -1.48 12.29
C PRO A 127 -15.15 -2.85 12.47
N PHE A 128 -13.86 -2.88 12.84
CA PHE A 128 -13.13 -4.12 13.08
C PHE A 128 -12.64 -4.20 14.52
N LYS A 129 -12.46 -5.43 15.01
CA LYS A 129 -11.67 -5.66 16.22
C LYS A 129 -10.19 -5.55 15.89
N SER A 130 -9.42 -4.93 16.76
CA SER A 130 -7.96 -4.93 16.63
C SER A 130 -7.42 -6.36 16.69
N SER A 131 -6.41 -6.62 15.87
CA SER A 131 -5.73 -7.92 15.75
C SER A 131 -4.26 -7.67 15.39
N GLU A 132 -3.51 -8.72 15.13
CA GLU A 132 -2.14 -8.60 14.61
C GLU A 132 -2.08 -7.93 13.23
N VAL A 133 -3.18 -7.99 12.46
CA VAL A 133 -3.27 -7.43 11.10
C VAL A 133 -4.00 -6.09 11.07
N VAL A 134 -5.00 -5.90 11.92
CA VAL A 134 -5.85 -4.71 11.93
C VAL A 134 -5.62 -3.90 13.20
N SER A 135 -5.24 -2.65 13.03
CA SER A 135 -5.05 -1.69 14.13
C SER A 135 -5.70 -0.35 13.80
N TYR A 136 -5.69 0.54 14.78
CA TYR A 136 -6.17 1.93 14.66
C TYR A 136 -5.05 2.88 15.05
N GLY A 137 -4.88 3.95 14.28
CA GLY A 137 -3.79 4.89 14.50
C GLY A 137 -3.98 6.23 13.81
N ASP A 138 -2.96 7.06 13.95
CA ASP A 138 -2.86 8.32 13.22
C ASP A 138 -2.60 8.03 11.73
N TYR A 139 -3.63 8.25 10.92
CA TYR A 139 -3.58 7.95 9.48
C TYR A 139 -2.39 8.61 8.79
N GLU A 140 -2.13 9.90 9.06
CA GLU A 140 -1.05 10.63 8.38
C GLU A 140 0.31 10.02 8.68
N LYS A 141 0.57 9.71 9.94
CA LYS A 141 1.84 9.11 10.36
C LYS A 141 2.03 7.73 9.74
N GLU A 142 1.02 6.89 9.77
CA GLU A 142 1.09 5.54 9.22
C GLU A 142 1.21 5.57 7.69
N PHE A 143 0.48 6.47 7.02
CA PHE A 143 0.59 6.64 5.58
C PHE A 143 1.99 7.13 5.17
N ILE A 144 2.53 8.13 5.83
CA ILE A 144 3.88 8.66 5.55
C ILE A 144 4.95 7.61 5.87
N LYS A 145 4.83 6.86 6.96
CA LYS A 145 5.73 5.76 7.30
C LYS A 145 5.80 4.74 6.15
N LYS A 146 4.65 4.26 5.68
CA LYS A 146 4.56 3.35 4.54
C LYS A 146 5.10 4.00 3.27
N LEU A 147 4.66 5.22 2.95
CA LEU A 147 5.04 5.90 1.72
C LEU A 147 6.56 6.10 1.61
N TRP A 148 7.20 6.54 2.69
CA TRP A 148 8.63 6.85 2.66
C TRP A 148 9.49 5.60 2.84
N ILE A 149 9.24 4.80 3.88
CA ILE A 149 10.12 3.68 4.19
C ILE A 149 9.89 2.52 3.22
N LEU A 150 8.66 2.02 3.08
CA LEU A 150 8.40 0.88 2.21
C LEU A 150 8.42 1.26 0.73
N ASN A 151 7.56 2.21 0.33
CA ASN A 151 7.42 2.55 -1.09
C ASN A 151 8.65 3.31 -1.60
N GLY A 152 9.33 4.10 -0.75
CA GLY A 152 10.58 4.77 -1.09
C GLY A 152 11.73 3.79 -1.30
N LEU A 153 11.88 2.80 -0.40
CA LEU A 153 12.87 1.73 -0.60
C LEU A 153 12.57 0.94 -1.87
N HIS A 154 11.30 0.54 -2.04
CA HIS A 154 10.85 -0.21 -3.20
C HIS A 154 11.26 0.46 -4.52
N LEU A 155 11.06 1.79 -4.60
CA LEU A 155 11.45 2.59 -5.76
C LEU A 155 12.96 2.66 -5.94
N GLN A 156 13.73 2.95 -4.89
CA GLN A 156 15.20 3.03 -4.98
C GLN A 156 15.80 1.70 -5.41
N LEU A 157 15.32 0.59 -4.84
CA LEU A 157 15.76 -0.76 -5.20
C LEU A 157 15.38 -1.14 -6.64
N ALA A 158 14.21 -0.68 -7.12
CA ALA A 158 13.80 -0.96 -8.49
C ALA A 158 14.78 -0.36 -9.50
N TYR A 159 15.10 0.92 -9.40
CA TYR A 159 16.07 1.56 -10.30
C TYR A 159 17.49 1.01 -10.14
N TYR A 160 17.93 0.84 -8.89
CA TYR A 160 19.25 0.27 -8.64
C TYR A 160 19.39 -1.16 -9.17
N GLY A 161 18.36 -1.98 -9.01
CA GLY A 161 18.34 -3.35 -9.48
C GLY A 161 18.32 -3.45 -11.00
N LEU A 162 17.50 -2.64 -11.69
CA LEU A 162 17.47 -2.57 -13.14
C LEU A 162 18.84 -2.19 -13.71
N ALA A 163 19.52 -1.18 -13.17
CA ALA A 163 20.87 -0.78 -13.55
C ALA A 163 21.92 -1.87 -13.30
N ASN A 164 21.66 -2.82 -12.41
CA ASN A 164 22.49 -3.99 -12.14
C ASN A 164 21.97 -5.27 -12.82
N ASN A 165 21.14 -5.16 -13.87
CA ASN A 165 20.58 -6.26 -14.66
C ASN A 165 19.82 -7.31 -13.82
N LYS A 166 19.13 -6.86 -12.74
CA LYS A 166 18.24 -7.70 -11.97
C LYS A 166 16.80 -7.57 -12.49
N LYS A 167 16.04 -8.66 -12.40
CA LYS A 167 14.65 -8.69 -12.85
C LYS A 167 13.65 -8.60 -11.67
N PHE A 168 13.96 -9.28 -10.57
CA PHE A 168 13.07 -9.38 -9.42
C PHE A 168 13.70 -8.75 -8.17
N MET A 169 12.86 -8.28 -7.27
CA MET A 169 13.27 -7.60 -6.04
C MET A 169 14.18 -8.45 -5.16
N HIS A 170 13.85 -9.73 -4.98
CA HIS A 170 14.65 -10.64 -4.13
C HIS A 170 16.07 -10.89 -4.63
N GLU A 171 16.34 -10.76 -5.94
CA GLU A 171 17.67 -10.93 -6.52
C GLU A 171 18.69 -9.88 -6.04
N LEU A 172 18.22 -8.78 -5.46
CA LEU A 172 19.09 -7.77 -4.83
C LEU A 172 19.68 -8.24 -3.50
N PHE A 173 19.18 -9.33 -2.97
CA PHE A 173 19.65 -9.91 -1.70
C PHE A 173 20.59 -11.11 -1.90
N ASP A 174 21.00 -11.38 -3.16
CA ASP A 174 21.92 -12.48 -3.49
C ASP A 174 23.40 -12.11 -3.35
N ASP A 175 23.74 -10.81 -3.31
CA ASP A 175 25.13 -10.36 -3.17
C ASP A 175 25.29 -9.23 -2.15
N SER A 176 26.50 -9.17 -1.58
CA SER A 176 26.81 -8.26 -0.47
C SER A 176 26.70 -6.78 -0.82
N LYS A 177 27.05 -6.38 -2.06
CA LYS A 177 27.00 -4.99 -2.50
C LYS A 177 25.55 -4.49 -2.59
N ASN A 178 24.68 -5.31 -3.16
CA ASN A 178 23.26 -4.97 -3.27
C ASN A 178 22.57 -4.95 -1.88
N ILE A 179 22.95 -5.89 -1.00
CA ILE A 179 22.47 -5.90 0.39
C ILE A 179 22.92 -4.63 1.13
N GLU A 180 24.16 -4.20 0.93
CA GLU A 180 24.68 -2.96 1.54
C GLU A 180 23.91 -1.73 1.04
N PHE A 181 23.69 -1.62 -0.27
CA PHE A 181 22.86 -0.55 -0.84
C PHE A 181 21.44 -0.55 -0.23
N SER A 182 20.80 -1.72 -0.15
CA SER A 182 19.45 -1.88 0.41
C SER A 182 19.39 -1.42 1.87
N LYS A 183 20.38 -1.78 2.67
CA LYS A 183 20.48 -1.35 4.08
C LYS A 183 20.72 0.16 4.21
N ASN A 184 21.57 0.73 3.38
CA ASN A 184 21.85 2.17 3.40
C ASN A 184 20.60 2.95 2.97
N ALA A 185 19.88 2.50 1.94
CA ALA A 185 18.67 3.12 1.46
C ALA A 185 17.57 3.13 2.53
N ILE A 186 17.29 1.97 3.16
CA ILE A 186 16.23 1.90 4.18
C ILE A 186 16.58 2.70 5.44
N ASN A 187 17.87 2.77 5.80
CA ASN A 187 18.32 3.58 6.93
C ASN A 187 18.12 5.07 6.66
N SER A 188 18.47 5.57 5.47
CA SER A 188 18.24 6.97 5.10
C SER A 188 16.74 7.31 5.11
N LEU A 189 15.89 6.41 4.59
CA LEU A 189 14.43 6.61 4.59
C LEU A 189 13.84 6.56 6.02
N GLY A 190 14.34 5.64 6.86
CA GLY A 190 13.97 5.58 8.28
C GLY A 190 14.40 6.84 9.05
N GLU A 191 15.60 7.37 8.76
CA GLU A 191 16.05 8.65 9.31
C GLU A 191 15.13 9.80 8.89
N ALA A 192 14.78 9.89 7.61
CA ALA A 192 13.84 10.89 7.12
C ALA A 192 12.50 10.83 7.85
N TYR A 193 11.98 9.62 8.06
CA TYR A 193 10.74 9.45 8.80
C TYR A 193 10.87 9.86 10.28
N LEU A 194 11.96 9.53 10.96
CA LEU A 194 12.22 9.94 12.35
C LEU A 194 12.42 11.46 12.48
N LEU A 195 12.88 12.14 11.44
CA LEU A 195 12.90 13.61 11.39
C LEU A 195 11.49 14.21 11.26
N PHE A 196 10.57 13.49 10.63
CA PHE A 196 9.16 13.85 10.53
C PHE A 196 8.39 13.55 11.82
N ASP A 197 8.50 12.32 12.34
CA ASP A 197 7.87 11.91 13.60
C ASP A 197 8.87 11.30 14.57
N ARG A 198 9.40 12.12 15.45
CA ARG A 198 10.40 11.73 16.46
C ARG A 198 9.85 10.84 17.57
N ALA A 199 8.54 10.69 17.67
CA ALA A 199 7.89 9.91 18.75
C ALA A 199 7.77 8.42 18.40
N THR A 200 7.89 8.06 17.14
CA THR A 200 7.76 6.67 16.67
C THR A 200 8.92 5.80 17.16
N LYS A 201 8.62 4.64 17.71
CA LYS A 201 9.60 3.71 18.30
C LYS A 201 9.80 2.42 17.48
N ASP A 202 8.90 2.12 16.56
CA ASP A 202 8.84 0.85 15.81
C ASP A 202 9.51 0.91 14.42
N VAL A 203 10.25 1.98 14.13
CA VAL A 203 10.87 2.18 12.81
C VAL A 203 11.88 1.09 12.47
N ASP A 204 12.70 0.66 13.45
CA ASP A 204 13.72 -0.36 13.21
C ASP A 204 13.09 -1.73 12.95
N ASP A 205 12.10 -2.14 13.71
CA ASP A 205 11.34 -3.38 13.50
C ASP A 205 10.64 -3.36 12.13
N TYR A 206 10.09 -2.22 11.75
CA TYR A 206 9.47 -2.05 10.44
C TYR A 206 10.48 -2.16 9.29
N LYS A 207 11.67 -1.56 9.41
CA LYS A 207 12.75 -1.69 8.43
C LYS A 207 13.18 -3.16 8.24
N GLU A 208 13.39 -3.88 9.35
CA GLU A 208 13.76 -5.30 9.31
C GLU A 208 12.68 -6.14 8.61
N THR A 209 11.42 -5.87 8.92
CA THR A 209 10.28 -6.54 8.29
C THR A 209 10.26 -6.31 6.78
N ILE A 210 10.49 -5.07 6.31
CA ILE A 210 10.53 -4.75 4.88
C ILE A 210 11.68 -5.46 4.16
N LEU A 211 12.88 -5.44 4.73
CA LEU A 211 14.04 -6.14 4.13
C LEU A 211 13.78 -7.64 4.01
N LYS A 212 13.20 -8.26 5.04
CA LYS A 212 12.80 -9.67 5.01
C LYS A 212 11.77 -9.96 3.90
N ARG A 213 10.76 -9.11 3.76
CA ARG A 213 9.72 -9.25 2.73
C ARG A 213 10.31 -9.14 1.32
N PHE A 214 11.17 -8.15 1.07
CA PHE A 214 11.78 -7.93 -0.24
C PHE A 214 12.80 -9.01 -0.62
N SER A 215 13.41 -9.67 0.35
CA SER A 215 14.31 -10.80 0.10
C SER A 215 13.60 -12.14 -0.13
N ALA A 216 12.26 -12.19 0.01
CA ALA A 216 11.50 -13.42 -0.12
C ALA A 216 11.33 -13.82 -1.61
N PRO A 217 11.89 -14.95 -2.07
CA PRO A 217 11.84 -15.34 -3.48
C PRO A 217 10.44 -15.81 -3.94
N GLU A 218 9.56 -16.11 -3.02
CA GLU A 218 8.17 -16.47 -3.27
C GLU A 218 7.36 -15.30 -3.83
N VAL A 219 7.75 -14.07 -3.46
CA VAL A 219 7.15 -12.83 -3.96
C VAL A 219 7.91 -12.42 -5.23
N LYS A 220 7.40 -12.84 -6.39
CA LYS A 220 7.98 -12.46 -7.69
C LYS A 220 7.61 -11.03 -8.06
N ASP A 221 8.22 -10.07 -7.38
CA ASP A 221 7.98 -8.64 -7.62
C ASP A 221 8.94 -8.11 -8.67
N GLU A 222 8.41 -7.82 -9.86
CA GLU A 222 9.22 -7.36 -11.00
C GLU A 222 9.62 -5.90 -10.82
N LEU A 223 10.93 -5.63 -10.91
CA LEU A 223 11.50 -4.29 -10.76
C LEU A 223 10.96 -3.30 -11.79
N ILE A 224 10.78 -3.75 -13.04
CA ILE A 224 10.20 -2.91 -14.10
C ILE A 224 8.78 -2.43 -13.75
N ARG A 225 7.96 -3.27 -13.15
CA ARG A 225 6.62 -2.89 -12.67
C ARG A 225 6.69 -1.80 -11.61
N VAL A 226 7.66 -1.92 -10.70
CA VAL A 226 7.86 -0.96 -9.61
C VAL A 226 8.41 0.37 -10.14
N ALA A 227 9.24 0.36 -11.18
CA ALA A 227 9.82 1.57 -11.78
C ALA A 227 8.83 2.40 -12.60
N ARG A 228 7.69 1.85 -13.04
CA ARG A 228 6.67 2.55 -13.85
C ARG A 228 6.20 3.87 -13.24
N ASN A 229 5.76 4.77 -14.11
CA ASN A 229 5.20 6.09 -13.76
C ASN A 229 6.17 6.96 -12.94
N PRO A 230 7.40 7.20 -13.42
CA PRO A 230 8.42 7.95 -12.69
C PRO A 230 7.94 9.38 -12.34
N LEU A 231 7.29 10.09 -13.25
CA LEU A 231 6.81 11.45 -13.02
C LEU A 231 5.89 11.58 -11.78
N ILE A 232 5.09 10.54 -11.50
CA ILE A 232 4.24 10.52 -10.31
C ILE A 232 5.10 10.24 -9.08
N LYS A 233 5.96 9.21 -9.11
CA LYS A 233 6.71 8.70 -7.96
C LYS A 233 7.84 9.62 -7.50
N PHE A 234 8.36 10.47 -8.38
CA PHE A 234 9.35 11.50 -8.08
C PHE A 234 8.74 12.87 -7.82
N ASN A 235 7.40 12.99 -7.76
CA ASN A 235 6.75 14.26 -7.43
C ASN A 235 7.15 14.75 -6.02
N LYS A 236 7.03 16.04 -5.78
CA LYS A 236 7.51 16.73 -4.57
C LYS A 236 6.97 16.18 -3.25
N SER A 237 5.72 15.67 -3.22
CA SER A 237 5.09 15.11 -2.02
C SER A 237 5.24 13.59 -1.91
N GLU A 238 5.90 12.98 -2.86
CA GLU A 238 5.96 11.52 -3.00
C GLU A 238 7.19 10.89 -2.32
N ARG A 239 7.25 9.58 -2.42
CA ARG A 239 8.14 8.62 -1.73
C ARG A 239 9.64 8.83 -1.94
N PHE A 240 10.04 9.66 -2.90
CA PHE A 240 11.43 9.95 -3.17
C PHE A 240 11.79 11.39 -2.78
N GLN A 241 11.09 12.38 -3.33
CA GLN A 241 11.46 13.79 -3.15
C GLN A 241 11.20 14.29 -1.72
N ALA A 242 10.06 13.90 -1.12
CA ALA A 242 9.70 14.39 0.21
C ALA A 242 10.71 13.97 1.31
N PRO A 243 11.11 12.69 1.43
CA PRO A 243 12.15 12.29 2.39
C PRO A 243 13.52 12.90 2.04
N LEU A 244 13.89 13.01 0.76
CA LEU A 244 15.14 13.65 0.32
C LEU A 244 15.21 15.11 0.77
N ASP A 245 14.16 15.90 0.57
CA ASP A 245 14.11 17.31 0.97
C ASP A 245 14.33 17.47 2.49
N LEU A 246 13.81 16.54 3.29
CA LEU A 246 13.95 16.57 4.73
C LEU A 246 15.37 16.20 5.17
N LEU A 247 15.99 15.20 4.53
CA LEU A 247 17.38 14.82 4.76
C LEU A 247 18.34 15.96 4.40
N LEU A 248 18.15 16.59 3.24
CA LEU A 248 18.96 17.74 2.79
C LEU A 248 18.89 18.90 3.79
N LYS A 249 17.72 19.23 4.31
CA LYS A 249 17.53 20.30 5.32
C LYS A 249 18.26 20.00 6.63
N ASN A 250 18.50 18.72 6.93
CA ASN A 250 19.16 18.28 8.16
C ASN A 250 20.63 17.88 7.93
N SER A 251 21.18 18.09 6.73
CA SER A 251 22.56 17.72 6.37
C SER A 251 22.85 16.22 6.57
N SER A 252 21.86 15.38 6.38
CA SER A 252 21.95 13.92 6.49
C SER A 252 22.58 13.29 5.24
N ASN A 253 22.94 12.01 5.32
CA ASN A 253 23.47 11.26 4.17
C ASN A 253 22.38 11.00 3.14
N ILE A 254 22.66 11.34 1.87
CA ILE A 254 21.74 11.17 0.72
C ILE A 254 22.36 10.34 -0.40
N GLU A 255 23.42 9.60 -0.13
CA GLU A 255 24.21 8.86 -1.13
C GLU A 255 23.35 7.91 -1.99
N THR A 256 22.40 7.20 -1.39
CA THR A 256 21.52 6.28 -2.12
C THR A 256 20.57 7.03 -3.04
N PHE A 257 20.07 8.17 -2.64
CA PHE A 257 19.27 9.06 -3.50
C PHE A 257 20.08 9.60 -4.68
N GLN A 258 21.34 9.99 -4.43
CA GLN A 258 22.25 10.45 -5.50
C GLN A 258 22.54 9.32 -6.49
N SER A 259 22.73 8.09 -6.02
CA SER A 259 22.94 6.92 -6.87
C SER A 259 21.72 6.68 -7.79
N VAL A 260 20.51 6.78 -7.26
CA VAL A 260 19.27 6.64 -8.08
C VAL A 260 19.17 7.77 -9.10
N PHE A 261 19.47 9.02 -8.73
CA PHE A 261 19.48 10.13 -9.70
C PHE A 261 20.52 9.92 -10.82
N GLN A 262 21.71 9.41 -10.50
CA GLN A 262 22.73 9.12 -11.51
C GLN A 262 22.25 8.03 -12.49
N ILE A 263 21.55 7.01 -12.00
CA ILE A 263 20.96 5.97 -12.84
C ILE A 263 19.93 6.60 -13.80
N LEU A 264 19.01 7.42 -13.26
CA LEU A 264 17.98 8.10 -14.07
C LEU A 264 18.55 9.02 -15.15
N LEU A 265 19.72 9.60 -14.91
CA LEU A 265 20.38 10.51 -15.88
C LEU A 265 21.18 9.74 -16.95
N ASN A 266 21.63 8.52 -16.66
CA ASN A 266 22.55 7.76 -17.52
C ASN A 266 21.86 6.65 -18.33
N GLU A 267 20.65 6.27 -17.99
CA GLU A 267 19.92 5.23 -18.70
C GLU A 267 18.84 5.85 -19.61
N ASP A 268 18.79 5.35 -20.87
CA ASP A 268 17.63 5.53 -21.74
C ASP A 268 16.47 4.72 -21.14
N LEU A 269 15.67 5.38 -20.31
CA LEU A 269 14.54 4.79 -19.62
C LEU A 269 13.27 4.78 -20.48
N ASP A 270 13.41 4.88 -21.81
CA ASP A 270 12.32 4.90 -22.79
C ASP A 270 11.43 3.64 -22.74
N ASP A 271 11.90 2.56 -22.10
CA ASP A 271 11.16 1.30 -21.94
C ASP A 271 10.36 1.19 -20.61
N ILE A 272 10.30 2.26 -19.79
CA ILE A 272 9.66 2.22 -18.46
C ILE A 272 8.23 2.81 -18.43
N ASP A 273 7.68 3.20 -19.54
CA ASP A 273 6.30 3.71 -19.67
C ASP A 273 5.20 2.62 -19.55
#